data_6e1571c879ed1ad680a0e5e3e0e7603e
#
_entry.id   6e1571c879ed1ad680a0e5e3e0e7603e
#
_cell.length_a   1.000
_cell.length_b   1.000
_cell.length_c   1.000
_cell.angle_alpha   90.00
_cell.angle_beta   90.00
_cell.angle_gamma   90.00
#
_symmetry.space_group_name_H-M   'P 1'
#
loop_
_entity.id
_entity.type
_entity.pdbx_description
1 polymer ?
#
loop_
_entity_poly.entity_id
_entity_poly.type
_entity_poly.pdbx_seq_one_letter_code
_entity_poly.pdbx_strand_id
1 'polypeptide(L)'
;MAERTNCRRVFPGCFRERIFVYYPIMLPLPAVSAEQLLAQHLQAFAGLSAEDLRLAEGGRTRRVIAKNEFFNFRNSVCQHIGFVVRGLFRVYYVDPETAQEHNVFFVPEHTFLTSLKSLLTQEACPYYIAALEDAELLVISAERVRGLYAVSHGWERFGRLLAEQYLILHQAKAESLLFQSATERYLGLLAQVPGISNRVSLGHIASYLGIQGPSLSRIRANLGHAK
;
A
#
# COMPACT_ATOMS: atom_id res chain seq x y z
N MET A 1 -34.01 28.11 0.77
CA MET A 1 -33.63 27.55 2.08
C MET A 1 -33.64 26.04 1.93
N ALA A 2 -32.51 25.42 1.72
CA ALA A 2 -32.37 23.99 1.61
C ALA A 2 -31.60 23.52 2.84
N GLU A 3 -32.24 22.69 3.63
CA GLU A 3 -31.72 22.10 4.86
C GLU A 3 -30.48 21.21 4.51
N ARG A 4 -29.34 21.59 5.02
CA ARG A 4 -28.16 20.72 5.08
C ARG A 4 -28.43 19.66 6.14
N THR A 5 -29.02 18.55 5.75
CA THR A 5 -29.25 17.38 6.60
C THR A 5 -27.91 16.87 7.11
N ASN A 6 -27.71 16.96 8.40
CA ASN A 6 -26.51 16.65 9.16
C ASN A 6 -26.27 15.12 9.16
N CYS A 7 -25.43 14.63 8.26
CA CYS A 7 -25.09 13.22 8.09
C CYS A 7 -24.39 12.59 9.31
N ARG A 8 -24.09 13.37 10.36
CA ARG A 8 -23.45 12.91 11.60
C ARG A 8 -24.36 12.10 12.53
N ARG A 9 -25.66 12.05 12.28
CA ARG A 9 -26.63 11.35 13.16
C ARG A 9 -26.94 9.90 12.79
N VAL A 10 -26.54 9.44 11.61
CA VAL A 10 -26.96 8.12 11.11
C VAL A 10 -25.89 7.02 11.34
N PHE A 11 -24.62 7.37 11.47
CA PHE A 11 -23.52 6.40 11.73
C PHE A 11 -22.49 6.94 12.74
N PRO A 12 -22.80 6.99 14.03
CA PRO A 12 -21.80 7.30 15.04
C PRO A 12 -20.94 6.03 15.26
N GLY A 13 -19.75 5.98 14.73
CA GLY A 13 -18.77 4.93 15.07
C GLY A 13 -18.16 4.14 13.90
N CYS A 14 -18.68 4.21 12.68
CA CYS A 14 -18.24 3.35 11.60
C CYS A 14 -16.91 3.76 10.94
N PHE A 15 -16.45 5.00 11.14
CA PHE A 15 -15.29 5.55 10.41
C PHE A 15 -13.97 5.55 11.18
N ARG A 16 -14.00 5.42 12.52
CA ARG A 16 -12.78 5.56 13.33
C ARG A 16 -12.01 4.26 13.58
N GLU A 17 -12.67 3.11 13.59
CA GLU A 17 -12.01 1.87 14.05
C GLU A 17 -11.60 0.90 12.94
N ARG A 18 -12.15 1.01 11.71
CA ARG A 18 -11.88 0.04 10.64
C ARG A 18 -10.78 0.41 9.64
N ILE A 19 -10.35 1.68 9.57
CA ILE A 19 -9.24 2.10 8.69
C ILE A 19 -7.88 1.69 9.28
N PHE A 20 -7.79 1.47 10.61
CA PHE A 20 -6.57 1.09 11.30
C PHE A 20 -6.09 -0.35 11.07
N VAL A 21 -6.90 -1.21 10.45
CA VAL A 21 -6.61 -2.64 10.31
C VAL A 21 -5.67 -2.97 9.15
N TYR A 22 -5.32 -1.99 8.30
CA TYR A 22 -4.65 -2.28 7.02
C TYR A 22 -3.13 -2.13 7.00
N TYR A 23 -2.55 -1.51 8.02
CA TYR A 23 -1.11 -1.50 8.21
C TYR A 23 -0.79 -2.17 9.54
N PRO A 24 -0.06 -3.28 9.56
CA PRO A 24 0.35 -3.90 10.83
C PRO A 24 1.16 -2.90 11.64
N ILE A 25 0.79 -2.76 12.92
CA ILE A 25 1.53 -1.93 13.89
C ILE A 25 2.97 -2.45 13.90
N MET A 26 3.91 -1.58 13.60
CA MET A 26 5.35 -1.87 13.72
C MET A 26 5.69 -2.09 15.20
N LEU A 27 5.67 -3.35 15.64
CA LEU A 27 6.36 -3.75 16.87
C LEU A 27 7.85 -3.90 16.56
N PRO A 28 8.77 -3.45 17.41
CA PRO A 28 10.19 -3.77 17.26
C PRO A 28 10.35 -5.28 17.43
N LEU A 29 10.54 -5.99 16.31
CA LEU A 29 10.77 -7.41 16.32
C LEU A 29 12.25 -7.70 16.63
N PRO A 30 12.57 -8.78 17.36
CA PRO A 30 13.91 -9.31 17.46
C PRO A 30 14.45 -9.58 16.05
N ALA A 31 15.75 -9.77 15.88
CA ALA A 31 16.42 -10.02 14.61
C ALA A 31 15.86 -11.32 13.94
N VAL A 32 14.71 -11.18 13.28
CA VAL A 32 13.98 -12.25 12.57
C VAL A 32 14.41 -12.20 11.11
N SER A 33 14.61 -13.35 10.47
CA SER A 33 14.93 -13.36 9.03
C SER A 33 13.75 -12.82 8.20
N ALA A 34 14.05 -12.36 6.98
CA ALA A 34 13.01 -11.89 6.05
C ALA A 34 11.95 -12.97 5.79
N GLU A 35 12.36 -14.22 5.70
CA GLU A 35 11.50 -15.38 5.47
C GLU A 35 10.60 -15.66 6.69
N GLN A 36 11.15 -15.55 7.89
CA GLN A 36 10.37 -15.71 9.13
C GLN A 36 9.35 -14.57 9.27
N LEU A 37 9.73 -13.33 8.95
CA LEU A 37 8.83 -12.19 8.96
C LEU A 37 7.67 -12.38 7.99
N LEU A 38 7.95 -12.80 6.76
CA LEU A 38 6.91 -13.11 5.76
C LEU A 38 6.01 -14.25 6.25
N ALA A 39 6.59 -15.33 6.82
CA ALA A 39 5.81 -16.46 7.32
C ALA A 39 4.84 -16.03 8.42
N GLN A 40 5.31 -15.26 9.41
CA GLN A 40 4.46 -14.71 10.47
C GLN A 40 3.34 -13.82 9.90
N HIS A 41 3.68 -12.99 8.90
CA HIS A 41 2.70 -12.12 8.26
C HIS A 41 1.64 -12.93 7.49
N LEU A 42 2.04 -13.95 6.73
CA LEU A 42 1.12 -14.82 6.00
C LEU A 42 0.21 -15.62 6.94
N GLN A 43 0.75 -16.11 8.07
CA GLN A 43 -0.03 -16.77 9.10
C GLN A 43 -1.07 -15.83 9.72
N ALA A 44 -0.66 -14.62 10.12
CA ALA A 44 -1.56 -13.63 10.71
C ALA A 44 -2.63 -13.13 9.71
N PHE A 45 -2.22 -12.88 8.45
CA PHE A 45 -3.09 -12.33 7.41
C PHE A 45 -4.09 -13.34 6.85
N ALA A 46 -3.62 -14.55 6.53
CA ALA A 46 -4.44 -15.55 5.84
C ALA A 46 -4.52 -16.91 6.58
N GLY A 47 -3.89 -17.04 7.74
CA GLY A 47 -3.90 -18.28 8.52
C GLY A 47 -3.24 -19.45 7.78
N LEU A 48 -2.15 -19.19 7.04
CA LEU A 48 -1.42 -20.24 6.34
C LEU A 48 -0.79 -21.20 7.36
N SER A 49 -0.94 -22.50 7.11
CA SER A 49 -0.29 -23.56 7.89
C SER A 49 1.21 -23.65 7.57
N ALA A 50 1.95 -24.37 8.40
CA ALA A 50 3.35 -24.68 8.11
C ALA A 50 3.53 -25.47 6.79
N GLU A 51 2.55 -26.28 6.41
CA GLU A 51 2.53 -27.00 5.15
C GLU A 51 2.34 -26.07 3.97
N ASP A 52 1.38 -25.15 4.03
CA ASP A 52 1.16 -24.12 3.00
C ASP A 52 2.42 -23.28 2.77
N LEU A 53 3.11 -22.91 3.85
CA LEU A 53 4.35 -22.12 3.75
C LEU A 53 5.47 -22.90 3.06
N ARG A 54 5.60 -24.21 3.34
CA ARG A 54 6.57 -25.10 2.67
C ARG A 54 6.31 -25.22 1.17
N LEU A 55 5.05 -25.27 0.75
CA LEU A 55 4.71 -25.31 -0.68
C LEU A 55 5.27 -24.13 -1.48
N ALA A 56 5.45 -22.97 -0.83
CA ALA A 56 6.02 -21.79 -1.47
C ALA A 56 7.55 -21.67 -1.31
N GLU A 57 8.20 -22.55 -0.55
CA GLU A 57 9.66 -22.59 -0.46
C GLU A 57 10.28 -22.89 -1.84
N GLY A 58 11.39 -22.26 -2.14
CA GLY A 58 12.07 -22.40 -3.44
C GLY A 58 11.44 -21.60 -4.60
N GLY A 59 10.21 -21.07 -4.44
CA GLY A 59 9.56 -20.19 -5.44
C GLY A 59 9.68 -18.70 -5.14
N ARG A 60 10.32 -18.34 -4.04
CA ARG A 60 10.53 -16.96 -3.59
C ARG A 60 11.97 -16.53 -3.88
N THR A 61 12.13 -15.29 -4.30
CA THR A 61 13.44 -14.67 -4.51
C THR A 61 13.57 -13.40 -3.69
N ARG A 62 14.77 -13.16 -3.14
CA ARG A 62 15.10 -11.90 -2.48
C ARG A 62 15.53 -10.91 -3.56
N ARG A 63 14.92 -9.72 -3.56
CA ARG A 63 15.31 -8.60 -4.42
C ARG A 63 15.70 -7.41 -3.58
N VAL A 64 16.84 -6.82 -3.91
CA VAL A 64 17.24 -5.50 -3.42
C VAL A 64 16.99 -4.52 -4.55
N ILE A 65 16.32 -3.42 -4.24
CA ILE A 65 15.97 -2.36 -5.19
C ILE A 65 16.55 -1.06 -4.62
N ALA A 66 17.42 -0.41 -5.37
CA ALA A 66 18.00 0.85 -4.93
C ALA A 66 16.97 1.99 -5.02
N LYS A 67 17.23 3.05 -4.27
CA LYS A 67 16.41 4.28 -4.33
C LYS A 67 16.23 4.74 -5.78
N ASN A 68 14.98 5.08 -6.14
CA ASN A 68 14.51 5.49 -7.46
C ASN A 68 14.49 4.37 -8.52
N GLU A 69 14.89 3.15 -8.20
CA GLU A 69 14.66 2.00 -9.08
C GLU A 69 13.22 1.50 -9.01
N PHE A 70 12.84 0.66 -9.98
CA PHE A 70 11.47 0.24 -10.18
C PHE A 70 11.25 -1.23 -9.82
N PHE A 71 10.17 -1.48 -9.09
CA PHE A 71 9.58 -2.81 -8.95
C PHE A 71 8.79 -3.18 -10.21
N ASN A 72 8.03 -2.22 -10.76
CA ASN A 72 7.26 -2.37 -12.00
C ASN A 72 7.23 -1.06 -12.78
N PHE A 73 7.34 -1.14 -14.10
CA PHE A 73 7.26 0.01 -15.01
C PHE A 73 5.84 0.20 -15.55
N ARG A 74 5.51 1.44 -15.87
CA ARG A 74 4.35 1.76 -16.70
C ARG A 74 4.43 1.00 -18.03
N ASN A 75 3.29 0.59 -18.56
CA ASN A 75 3.13 -0.15 -19.81
C ASN A 75 3.79 -1.56 -19.81
N SER A 76 4.25 -2.07 -18.68
CA SER A 76 4.63 -3.46 -18.50
C SER A 76 3.54 -4.25 -17.77
N VAL A 77 3.48 -5.56 -18.02
CA VAL A 77 2.60 -6.46 -17.27
C VAL A 77 3.26 -6.80 -15.95
N CYS A 78 2.55 -6.60 -14.85
CA CYS A 78 3.04 -6.96 -13.52
C CYS A 78 3.02 -8.49 -13.34
N GLN A 79 4.19 -9.10 -13.17
CA GLN A 79 4.35 -10.55 -13.07
C GLN A 79 4.66 -11.04 -11.66
N HIS A 80 4.70 -10.15 -10.68
CA HIS A 80 5.18 -10.50 -9.34
C HIS A 80 4.32 -9.90 -8.24
N ILE A 81 4.29 -10.61 -7.10
CA ILE A 81 3.88 -10.08 -5.80
C ILE A 81 5.14 -9.95 -4.95
N GLY A 82 5.41 -8.77 -4.41
CA GLY A 82 6.47 -8.51 -3.46
C GLY A 82 5.92 -8.38 -2.05
N PHE A 83 6.67 -8.83 -1.06
CA PHE A 83 6.49 -8.47 0.34
C PHE A 83 7.63 -7.53 0.75
N VAL A 84 7.31 -6.32 1.18
CA VAL A 84 8.30 -5.32 1.55
C VAL A 84 8.88 -5.67 2.92
N VAL A 85 10.13 -6.12 2.94
CA VAL A 85 10.87 -6.43 4.17
C VAL A 85 11.40 -5.15 4.81
N ARG A 86 11.97 -4.27 3.99
CA ARG A 86 12.52 -2.98 4.37
C ARG A 86 12.36 -1.99 3.22
N GLY A 87 12.14 -0.71 3.54
CA GLY A 87 12.04 0.38 2.58
C GLY A 87 10.61 0.81 2.31
N LEU A 88 10.47 1.83 1.50
CA LEU A 88 9.20 2.48 1.17
C LEU A 88 9.08 2.62 -0.33
N PHE A 89 7.93 2.24 -0.89
CA PHE A 89 7.62 2.41 -2.30
C PHE A 89 6.52 3.44 -2.52
N ARG A 90 6.49 4.01 -3.71
CA ARG A 90 5.37 4.80 -4.22
C ARG A 90 4.80 4.16 -5.48
N VAL A 91 3.47 4.22 -5.59
CA VAL A 91 2.73 3.91 -6.81
C VAL A 91 2.26 5.23 -7.39
N TYR A 92 2.62 5.53 -8.63
CA TYR A 92 2.26 6.79 -9.27
C TYR A 92 2.05 6.64 -10.77
N TYR A 93 1.30 7.56 -11.35
CA TYR A 93 1.23 7.72 -12.80
C TYR A 93 1.79 9.09 -13.21
N VAL A 94 2.18 9.18 -14.46
CA VAL A 94 2.61 10.44 -15.07
C VAL A 94 1.53 10.86 -16.06
N ASP A 95 0.98 12.03 -15.87
CA ASP A 95 0.03 12.65 -16.79
C ASP A 95 0.71 12.88 -18.13
N PRO A 96 0.17 12.37 -19.26
CA PRO A 96 0.83 12.44 -20.55
C PRO A 96 0.86 13.87 -21.14
N GLU A 97 -0.05 14.75 -20.73
CA GLU A 97 -0.15 16.11 -21.24
C GLU A 97 0.74 17.10 -20.47
N THR A 98 0.74 16.95 -19.14
CA THR A 98 1.44 17.88 -18.23
C THR A 98 2.79 17.38 -17.74
N ALA A 99 3.11 16.11 -17.97
CA ALA A 99 4.25 15.38 -17.39
C ALA A 99 4.27 15.39 -15.85
N GLN A 100 3.16 15.74 -15.21
CA GLN A 100 3.05 15.79 -13.76
C GLN A 100 2.91 14.38 -13.17
N GLU A 101 3.64 14.10 -12.08
CA GLU A 101 3.53 12.87 -11.34
C GLU A 101 2.40 12.94 -10.32
N HIS A 102 1.53 11.93 -10.32
CA HIS A 102 0.42 11.79 -9.38
C HIS A 102 0.58 10.53 -8.54
N ASN A 103 0.89 10.72 -7.26
CA ASN A 103 1.05 9.61 -6.33
C ASN A 103 -0.30 9.06 -5.91
N VAL A 104 -0.46 7.74 -6.05
CA VAL A 104 -1.71 7.02 -5.73
C VAL A 104 -1.60 6.37 -4.36
N PHE A 105 -0.49 5.65 -4.11
CA PHE A 105 -0.21 4.97 -2.84
C PHE A 105 1.25 5.11 -2.43
N PHE A 106 1.47 5.03 -1.11
CA PHE A 106 2.76 4.70 -0.50
C PHE A 106 2.65 3.30 0.10
N VAL A 107 3.66 2.46 -0.12
CA VAL A 107 3.68 1.07 0.32
C VAL A 107 4.86 0.87 1.26
N PRO A 108 4.63 0.87 2.57
CA PRO A 108 5.67 0.72 3.58
C PRO A 108 6.06 -0.75 3.80
N GLU A 109 6.96 -0.96 4.74
CA GLU A 109 7.37 -2.27 5.23
C GLU A 109 6.18 -3.13 5.67
N HIS A 110 6.36 -4.44 5.61
CA HIS A 110 5.42 -5.47 6.04
C HIS A 110 4.08 -5.45 5.29
N THR A 111 4.09 -4.93 4.06
CA THR A 111 2.91 -4.93 3.19
C THR A 111 3.21 -5.63 1.87
N PHE A 112 2.15 -6.09 1.20
CA PHE A 112 2.27 -6.67 -0.13
C PHE A 112 2.27 -5.59 -1.20
N LEU A 113 3.15 -5.74 -2.18
CA LEU A 113 3.40 -4.82 -3.29
C LEU A 113 3.14 -5.52 -4.61
N THR A 114 2.16 -5.04 -5.38
CA THR A 114 1.87 -5.50 -6.74
C THR A 114 0.99 -4.49 -7.46
N SER A 115 0.89 -4.60 -8.78
CA SER A 115 -0.23 -4.02 -9.54
C SER A 115 -1.29 -5.10 -9.74
N LEU A 116 -2.22 -5.21 -8.78
CA LEU A 116 -3.16 -6.34 -8.73
C LEU A 116 -4.01 -6.46 -10.01
N LYS A 117 -4.53 -5.35 -10.55
CA LYS A 117 -5.28 -5.37 -11.82
C LYS A 117 -4.42 -5.98 -12.93
N SER A 118 -3.22 -5.47 -13.14
CA SER A 118 -2.31 -5.97 -14.18
C SER A 118 -1.93 -7.43 -13.98
N LEU A 119 -1.68 -7.84 -12.73
CA LEU A 119 -1.35 -9.22 -12.38
C LEU A 119 -2.51 -10.19 -12.68
N LEU A 120 -3.75 -9.77 -12.47
CA LEU A 120 -4.94 -10.60 -12.71
C LEU A 120 -5.35 -10.61 -14.18
N THR A 121 -5.39 -9.44 -14.85
CA THR A 121 -5.87 -9.31 -16.24
C THR A 121 -4.77 -9.57 -17.27
N GLN A 122 -3.51 -9.59 -16.87
CA GLN A 122 -2.33 -9.64 -17.75
C GLN A 122 -2.29 -8.48 -18.76
N GLU A 123 -2.94 -7.38 -18.43
CA GLU A 123 -2.87 -6.12 -19.18
C GLU A 123 -1.71 -5.25 -18.67
N ALA A 124 -1.24 -4.34 -19.52
CA ALA A 124 -0.19 -3.38 -19.15
C ALA A 124 -0.62 -2.49 -17.98
N CYS A 125 0.28 -2.33 -17.01
CA CYS A 125 0.06 -1.47 -15.84
C CYS A 125 0.17 0.00 -16.22
N PRO A 126 -0.79 0.87 -15.88
CA PRO A 126 -0.69 2.31 -16.14
C PRO A 126 0.21 3.05 -15.14
N TYR A 127 0.68 2.38 -14.10
CA TYR A 127 1.43 2.97 -13.00
C TYR A 127 2.91 2.57 -13.04
N TYR A 128 3.74 3.44 -12.48
CA TYR A 128 5.07 3.10 -12.00
C TYR A 128 4.99 2.66 -10.54
N ILE A 129 5.80 1.68 -10.15
CA ILE A 129 6.03 1.30 -8.76
C ILE A 129 7.52 1.46 -8.52
N ALA A 130 7.92 2.49 -7.77
CA ALA A 130 9.32 2.87 -7.55
C ALA A 130 9.67 2.93 -6.06
N ALA A 131 10.91 2.56 -5.74
CA ALA A 131 11.46 2.68 -4.40
C ALA A 131 11.79 4.14 -4.07
N LEU A 132 11.38 4.60 -2.91
CA LEU A 132 11.70 5.94 -2.39
C LEU A 132 13.02 5.97 -1.60
N GLU A 133 13.50 4.81 -1.20
CA GLU A 133 14.75 4.57 -0.49
C GLU A 133 15.25 3.16 -0.84
N ASP A 134 16.45 2.80 -0.44
CA ASP A 134 16.97 1.44 -0.65
C ASP A 134 16.07 0.42 0.05
N ALA A 135 15.60 -0.53 -0.69
CA ALA A 135 14.53 -1.44 -0.30
C ALA A 135 14.91 -2.90 -0.50
N GLU A 136 14.30 -3.75 0.30
CA GLU A 136 14.42 -5.20 0.23
C GLU A 136 13.04 -5.84 0.20
N LEU A 137 12.86 -6.79 -0.73
CA LEU A 137 11.61 -7.53 -0.90
C LEU A 137 11.87 -9.04 -0.98
N LEU A 138 10.90 -9.80 -0.52
CA LEU A 138 10.70 -11.18 -0.95
C LEU A 138 9.65 -11.21 -2.05
N VAL A 139 9.98 -11.79 -3.19
CA VAL A 139 9.17 -11.73 -4.40
C VAL A 139 8.79 -13.13 -4.85
N ILE A 140 7.54 -13.31 -5.24
CA ILE A 140 7.01 -14.54 -5.84
C ILE A 140 6.34 -14.20 -7.18
N SER A 141 6.50 -15.07 -8.18
CA SER A 141 5.86 -14.85 -9.49
C SER A 141 4.35 -15.13 -9.44
N ALA A 142 3.60 -14.43 -10.29
CA ALA A 142 2.16 -14.65 -10.46
C ALA A 142 1.84 -16.09 -10.88
N GLU A 143 2.68 -16.67 -11.73
CA GLU A 143 2.55 -18.07 -12.17
C GLU A 143 2.67 -19.02 -10.97
N ARG A 144 3.68 -18.83 -10.14
CA ARG A 144 3.87 -19.68 -8.94
C ARG A 144 2.69 -19.56 -7.98
N VAL A 145 2.20 -18.33 -7.76
CA VAL A 145 1.03 -18.10 -6.89
C VAL A 145 -0.21 -18.79 -7.44
N ARG A 146 -0.48 -18.71 -8.75
CA ARG A 146 -1.58 -19.46 -9.39
C ARG A 146 -1.46 -20.96 -9.21
N GLY A 147 -0.23 -21.50 -9.32
CA GLY A 147 0.02 -22.92 -9.05
C GLY A 147 -0.27 -23.31 -7.59
N LEU A 148 0.04 -22.43 -6.64
CA LEU A 148 -0.26 -22.64 -5.22
C LEU A 148 -1.77 -22.64 -4.93
N TYR A 149 -2.56 -21.83 -5.62
CA TYR A 149 -4.03 -21.84 -5.49
C TYR A 149 -4.64 -23.19 -5.87
N ALA A 150 -4.08 -23.88 -6.86
CA ALA A 150 -4.60 -25.16 -7.31
C ALA A 150 -4.37 -26.31 -6.30
N VAL A 151 -3.43 -26.15 -5.35
CA VAL A 151 -3.01 -27.23 -4.45
C VAL A 151 -3.18 -26.89 -2.97
N SER A 152 -3.56 -25.65 -2.62
CA SER A 152 -3.71 -25.22 -1.22
C SER A 152 -4.85 -24.21 -1.07
N HIS A 153 -5.85 -24.59 -0.27
CA HIS A 153 -6.92 -23.67 0.16
C HIS A 153 -6.40 -22.49 0.99
N GLY A 154 -5.28 -22.66 1.71
CA GLY A 154 -4.62 -21.56 2.43
C GLY A 154 -4.14 -20.48 1.47
N TRP A 155 -3.50 -20.88 0.38
CA TRP A 155 -3.04 -19.93 -0.65
C TRP A 155 -4.18 -19.30 -1.44
N GLU A 156 -5.24 -20.06 -1.75
CA GLU A 156 -6.44 -19.49 -2.37
C GLU A 156 -7.09 -18.43 -1.44
N ARG A 157 -7.21 -18.72 -0.15
CA ARG A 157 -7.68 -17.76 0.86
C ARG A 157 -6.78 -16.52 0.93
N PHE A 158 -5.44 -16.68 0.87
CA PHE A 158 -4.51 -15.56 0.80
C PHE A 158 -4.83 -14.67 -0.41
N GLY A 159 -4.97 -15.26 -1.61
CA GLY A 159 -5.29 -14.51 -2.83
C GLY A 159 -6.58 -13.73 -2.74
N ARG A 160 -7.64 -14.35 -2.21
CA ARG A 160 -8.94 -13.70 -1.98
C ARG A 160 -8.82 -12.54 -0.99
N LEU A 161 -8.19 -12.75 0.16
CA LEU A 161 -8.01 -11.70 1.17
C LEU A 161 -7.15 -10.55 0.66
N LEU A 162 -6.12 -10.84 -0.14
CA LEU A 162 -5.31 -9.81 -0.79
C LEU A 162 -6.14 -8.96 -1.75
N ALA A 163 -7.00 -9.59 -2.56
CA ALA A 163 -7.89 -8.90 -3.49
C ALA A 163 -8.93 -8.05 -2.74
N GLU A 164 -9.53 -8.57 -1.69
CA GLU A 164 -10.47 -7.84 -0.82
C GLU A 164 -9.78 -6.61 -0.18
N GLN A 165 -8.57 -6.77 0.32
CA GLN A 165 -7.78 -5.68 0.89
C GLN A 165 -7.51 -4.59 -0.14
N TYR A 166 -7.09 -4.95 -1.36
CA TYR A 166 -6.88 -3.98 -2.43
C TYR A 166 -8.16 -3.24 -2.81
N LEU A 167 -9.30 -3.95 -2.91
CA LEU A 167 -10.59 -3.33 -3.18
C LEU A 167 -10.93 -2.28 -2.13
N ILE A 168 -10.82 -2.63 -0.84
CA ILE A 168 -11.13 -1.72 0.27
C ILE A 168 -10.17 -0.51 0.28
N LEU A 169 -8.88 -0.72 0.05
CA LEU A 169 -7.90 0.38 -0.03
C LEU A 169 -8.22 1.36 -1.17
N HIS A 170 -8.56 0.84 -2.35
CA HIS A 170 -8.92 1.68 -3.50
C HIS A 170 -10.23 2.43 -3.26
N GLN A 171 -11.24 1.78 -2.68
CA GLN A 171 -12.50 2.43 -2.31
C GLN A 171 -12.27 3.51 -1.26
N ALA A 172 -11.55 3.23 -0.18
CA ALA A 172 -11.22 4.20 0.85
C ALA A 172 -10.45 5.41 0.30
N LYS A 173 -9.55 5.18 -0.67
CA LYS A 173 -8.83 6.27 -1.36
C LYS A 173 -9.80 7.16 -2.15
N ALA A 174 -10.73 6.58 -2.92
CA ALA A 174 -11.73 7.31 -3.67
C ALA A 174 -12.63 8.12 -2.73
N GLU A 175 -13.14 7.51 -1.66
CA GLU A 175 -13.96 8.16 -0.64
C GLU A 175 -13.22 9.30 0.05
N SER A 176 -11.94 9.14 0.35
CA SER A 176 -11.13 10.18 0.98
C SER A 176 -11.01 11.43 0.11
N LEU A 177 -10.89 11.26 -1.20
CA LEU A 177 -10.83 12.38 -2.14
C LEU A 177 -12.18 13.09 -2.29
N LEU A 178 -13.30 12.36 -2.14
CA LEU A 178 -14.66 12.90 -2.28
C LEU A 178 -15.17 13.58 -1.01
N PHE A 179 -14.89 13.01 0.16
CA PHE A 179 -15.57 13.38 1.40
C PHE A 179 -14.68 14.00 2.48
N GLN A 180 -13.35 13.87 2.36
CA GLN A 180 -12.43 14.39 3.38
C GLN A 180 -11.76 15.68 2.94
N SER A 181 -11.53 16.58 3.88
CA SER A 181 -10.65 17.73 3.70
C SER A 181 -9.20 17.31 3.50
N ALA A 182 -8.39 18.17 2.90
CA ALA A 182 -6.96 17.92 2.74
C ALA A 182 -6.23 17.69 4.09
N THR A 183 -6.68 18.35 5.16
CA THR A 183 -6.15 18.17 6.51
C THR A 183 -6.47 16.78 7.06
N GLU A 184 -7.70 16.30 6.90
CA GLU A 184 -8.10 14.96 7.33
C GLU A 184 -7.34 13.88 6.54
N ARG A 185 -7.19 14.05 5.22
CA ARG A 185 -6.36 13.14 4.39
C ARG A 185 -4.89 13.12 4.85
N TYR A 186 -4.33 14.27 5.20
CA TYR A 186 -2.96 14.34 5.69
C TYR A 186 -2.80 13.64 7.04
N LEU A 187 -3.70 13.87 7.99
CA LEU A 187 -3.70 13.17 9.28
C LEU A 187 -3.89 11.66 9.12
N GLY A 188 -4.76 11.23 8.20
CA GLY A 188 -4.93 9.83 7.83
C GLY A 188 -3.64 9.21 7.29
N LEU A 189 -2.92 9.91 6.40
CA LEU A 189 -1.65 9.45 5.88
C LEU A 189 -0.57 9.30 6.99
N LEU A 190 -0.49 10.27 7.90
CA LEU A 190 0.47 10.19 9.03
C LEU A 190 0.18 9.01 9.97
N ALA A 191 -1.10 8.66 10.14
CA ALA A 191 -1.51 7.51 10.93
C ALA A 191 -1.23 6.18 10.20
N GLN A 192 -1.45 6.13 8.89
CA GLN A 192 -1.22 4.94 8.07
C GLN A 192 0.25 4.61 7.87
N VAL A 193 1.10 5.63 7.67
CA VAL A 193 2.54 5.46 7.45
C VAL A 193 3.30 6.34 8.43
N PRO A 194 3.53 5.87 9.67
CA PRO A 194 4.29 6.63 10.67
C PRO A 194 5.67 7.05 10.13
N GLY A 195 6.04 8.30 10.39
CA GLY A 195 7.34 8.83 9.94
C GLY A 195 7.44 9.19 8.46
N ILE A 196 6.37 9.08 7.67
CA ILE A 196 6.38 9.37 6.23
C ILE A 196 6.90 10.78 5.91
N SER A 197 6.63 11.76 6.76
CA SER A 197 7.08 13.15 6.57
C SER A 197 8.59 13.32 6.57
N ASN A 198 9.35 12.35 7.12
CA ASN A 198 10.81 12.35 7.14
C ASN A 198 11.41 11.51 6.00
N ARG A 199 10.60 10.65 5.37
CA ARG A 199 11.02 9.69 4.33
C ARG A 199 10.63 10.15 2.92
N VAL A 200 9.58 10.98 2.81
CA VAL A 200 8.97 11.37 1.53
C VAL A 200 8.99 12.87 1.35
N SER A 201 9.32 13.33 0.14
CA SER A 201 9.30 14.75 -0.19
C SER A 201 7.91 15.36 -0.04
N LEU A 202 7.84 16.64 0.34
CA LEU A 202 6.58 17.37 0.45
C LEU A 202 5.79 17.39 -0.87
N GLY A 203 6.49 17.43 -2.02
CA GLY A 203 5.85 17.36 -3.33
C GLY A 203 5.12 16.05 -3.55
N HIS A 204 5.73 14.92 -3.20
CA HIS A 204 5.08 13.60 -3.31
C HIS A 204 3.89 13.46 -2.35
N ILE A 205 4.02 13.98 -1.12
CA ILE A 205 2.90 13.98 -0.16
C ILE A 205 1.75 14.86 -0.67
N ALA A 206 2.03 16.07 -1.15
CA ALA A 206 1.01 16.96 -1.70
C ALA A 206 0.29 16.32 -2.90
N SER A 207 1.04 15.71 -3.81
CA SER A 207 0.50 14.96 -4.94
C SER A 207 -0.42 13.82 -4.49
N TYR A 208 -0.02 13.03 -3.50
CA TYR A 208 -0.84 11.96 -2.92
C TYR A 208 -2.15 12.49 -2.32
N LEU A 209 -2.10 13.68 -1.69
CA LEU A 209 -3.28 14.33 -1.09
C LEU A 209 -4.17 15.04 -2.12
N GLY A 210 -3.75 15.13 -3.39
CA GLY A 210 -4.47 15.86 -4.42
C GLY A 210 -4.47 17.38 -4.19
N ILE A 211 -3.39 17.94 -3.64
CA ILE A 211 -3.23 19.39 -3.37
C ILE A 211 -1.87 19.89 -3.85
N GLN A 212 -1.71 21.21 -3.89
CA GLN A 212 -0.44 21.87 -4.21
C GLN A 212 0.48 21.97 -2.98
N GLY A 213 1.80 22.01 -3.20
CA GLY A 213 2.81 22.13 -2.14
C GLY A 213 2.56 23.25 -1.13
N PRO A 214 2.27 24.50 -1.55
CA PRO A 214 1.94 25.59 -0.63
C PRO A 214 0.75 25.30 0.29
N SER A 215 -0.26 24.58 -0.18
CA SER A 215 -1.41 24.17 0.64
C SER A 215 -1.01 23.18 1.72
N LEU A 216 -0.15 22.21 1.41
CA LEU A 216 0.39 21.27 2.39
C LEU A 216 1.24 22.00 3.44
N SER A 217 2.07 22.96 3.03
CA SER A 217 2.87 23.76 3.95
C SER A 217 2.00 24.53 4.97
N ARG A 218 0.86 25.11 4.54
CA ARG A 218 -0.09 25.77 5.43
C ARG A 218 -0.75 24.78 6.41
N ILE A 219 -1.17 23.61 5.92
CA ILE A 219 -1.73 22.56 6.79
C ILE A 219 -0.73 22.17 7.88
N ARG A 220 0.53 21.97 7.55
CA ARG A 220 1.59 21.62 8.51
C ARG A 220 1.83 22.74 9.53
N ALA A 221 1.90 23.98 9.08
CA ALA A 221 2.04 25.14 9.97
C ALA A 221 0.90 25.19 10.98
N ASN A 222 -0.36 25.09 10.53
CA ASN A 222 -1.54 25.13 11.39
C ASN A 222 -1.55 23.98 12.43
N LEU A 223 -1.11 22.77 12.05
CA LEU A 223 -1.02 21.62 12.95
C LEU A 223 0.14 21.76 13.95
N GLY A 224 1.23 22.44 13.56
CA GLY A 224 2.37 22.73 14.44
C GLY A 224 2.06 23.79 15.50
N HIS A 225 1.12 24.70 15.25
CA HIS A 225 0.69 25.74 16.19
C HIS A 225 -0.45 25.28 17.13
N ALA A 226 -1.01 24.09 16.90
CA ALA A 226 -2.10 23.52 17.71
C ALA A 226 -1.60 22.60 18.86
N LYS A 227 -0.28 22.64 19.17
CA LYS A 227 0.34 21.87 20.28
C LYS A 227 0.66 22.77 21.45
#